data_8334b4172d43132642ab3621aa8c7ab0
#
_entry.id   8334b4172d43132642ab3621aa8c7ab0
#
_cell.length_a   1.000
_cell.length_b   1.000
_cell.length_c   1.000
_cell.angle_alpha   90.00
_cell.angle_beta   90.00
_cell.angle_gamma   90.00
#
_symmetry.space_group_name_H-M   'P 1'
#
loop_
_entity.id
_entity.type
_entity.pdbx_description
1 polymer ?
#
loop_
_entity_poly.entity_id
_entity_poly.type
_entity_poly.pdbx_seq_one_letter_code
_entity_poly.pdbx_strand_id
1 'polypeptide(L)'
;LMTQPDLLLLDEPLSNVDQSFKEEIQEKLKKILKNSKITTVIVTHDSYEAFYLGSRCGIILNQELKQFDDPYNVYHLPNSIEVVNFLNRGTLIPAEVTSPKSLENKDLGTITGNFMKPFPIGSKVKLLVQPEDLHHDDKSNLKFEVVDRKFRGTNFIYTLKTPSETLIPVFVHSHHIHQHEIDEKFGIKRPIHIDHIVCF
;
A
#
# COMPACT_ATOMS: atom_id res chain seq x y z
N LEU A 1 -9.61 11.99 30.87
CA LEU A 1 -9.86 13.34 30.31
C LEU A 1 -10.62 14.24 31.28
N MET A 2 -10.20 14.25 32.56
CA MET A 2 -10.87 15.01 33.63
C MET A 2 -10.83 16.53 33.42
N THR A 3 -9.83 17.05 32.69
CA THR A 3 -9.60 18.50 32.49
C THR A 3 -10.28 19.08 31.26
N GLN A 4 -10.95 18.25 30.43
CA GLN A 4 -11.58 18.65 29.17
C GLN A 4 -10.69 19.59 28.33
N PRO A 5 -9.49 19.17 27.92
CA PRO A 5 -8.58 20.01 27.15
C PRO A 5 -9.12 20.29 25.75
N ASP A 6 -8.74 21.40 25.14
CA ASP A 6 -9.05 21.70 23.74
C ASP A 6 -8.25 20.85 22.75
N LEU A 7 -7.03 20.45 23.16
CA LEU A 7 -6.10 19.63 22.40
C LEU A 7 -5.51 18.52 23.25
N LEU A 8 -5.54 17.30 22.75
CA LEU A 8 -4.91 16.12 23.36
C LEU A 8 -3.73 15.68 22.49
N LEU A 9 -2.57 15.54 23.08
CA LEU A 9 -1.39 14.99 22.40
C LEU A 9 -1.09 13.60 22.99
N LEU A 10 -1.00 12.59 22.13
CA LEU A 10 -0.66 11.22 22.47
C LEU A 10 0.60 10.82 21.71
N ASP A 11 1.64 10.46 22.43
CA ASP A 11 2.90 9.99 21.87
C ASP A 11 3.03 8.50 22.12
N GLU A 12 3.08 7.70 21.03
CA GLU A 12 3.17 6.23 21.04
C GLU A 12 2.20 5.55 22.03
N PRO A 13 0.89 5.88 22.03
CA PRO A 13 -0.02 5.48 23.10
C PRO A 13 -0.23 3.97 23.23
N LEU A 14 0.07 3.19 22.21
CA LEU A 14 -0.14 1.74 22.19
C LEU A 14 1.16 0.93 21.98
N SER A 15 2.32 1.57 22.08
CA SER A 15 3.62 0.92 21.83
C SER A 15 3.92 -0.23 22.81
N ASN A 16 3.43 -0.13 24.04
CA ASN A 16 3.65 -1.13 25.09
C ASN A 16 2.43 -2.05 25.33
N VAL A 17 1.47 -2.05 24.39
CA VAL A 17 0.30 -2.91 24.49
C VAL A 17 0.57 -4.24 23.80
N ASP A 18 0.22 -5.32 24.51
CA ASP A 18 0.33 -6.68 23.96
C ASP A 18 -0.53 -6.83 22.69
N GLN A 19 0.00 -7.48 21.65
CA GLN A 19 -0.67 -7.62 20.35
C GLN A 19 -2.07 -8.22 20.47
N SER A 20 -2.26 -9.14 21.43
CA SER A 20 -3.57 -9.79 21.69
C SER A 20 -4.66 -8.82 22.18
N PHE A 21 -4.29 -7.70 22.80
CA PHE A 21 -5.22 -6.68 23.31
C PHE A 21 -5.24 -5.40 22.47
N LYS A 22 -4.32 -5.29 21.53
CA LYS A 22 -4.11 -4.05 20.77
C LYS A 22 -5.37 -3.60 20.04
N GLU A 23 -6.06 -4.50 19.33
CA GLU A 23 -7.27 -4.19 18.60
C GLU A 23 -8.40 -3.72 19.53
N GLU A 24 -8.61 -4.41 20.67
CA GLU A 24 -9.64 -4.03 21.64
C GLU A 24 -9.37 -2.64 22.23
N ILE A 25 -8.11 -2.35 22.55
CA ILE A 25 -7.73 -1.05 23.13
C ILE A 25 -7.83 0.05 22.06
N GLN A 26 -7.44 -0.20 20.82
CA GLN A 26 -7.64 0.73 19.70
C GLN A 26 -9.12 1.08 19.51
N GLU A 27 -10.02 0.10 19.54
CA GLU A 27 -11.46 0.36 19.43
C GLU A 27 -11.97 1.22 20.59
N LYS A 28 -11.57 0.90 21.82
CA LYS A 28 -11.95 1.68 23.01
C LYS A 28 -11.43 3.11 22.92
N LEU A 29 -10.17 3.27 22.56
CA LEU A 29 -9.55 4.58 22.37
C LEU A 29 -10.29 5.40 21.32
N LYS A 30 -10.53 4.82 20.14
CA LYS A 30 -11.29 5.48 19.05
C LYS A 30 -12.68 5.93 19.50
N LYS A 31 -13.41 5.11 20.25
CA LYS A 31 -14.73 5.45 20.81
C LYS A 31 -14.63 6.61 21.79
N ILE A 32 -13.63 6.60 22.68
CA ILE A 32 -13.42 7.66 23.68
C ILE A 32 -13.10 8.99 22.97
N LEU A 33 -12.17 8.97 22.01
CA LEU A 33 -11.76 10.17 21.27
C LEU A 33 -12.94 10.76 20.46
N LYS A 34 -13.68 9.91 19.77
CA LYS A 34 -14.88 10.35 19.01
C LYS A 34 -15.95 10.99 19.91
N ASN A 35 -16.19 10.42 21.09
CA ASN A 35 -17.21 10.92 22.03
C ASN A 35 -16.79 12.19 22.75
N SER A 36 -15.49 12.35 23.00
CA SER A 36 -14.95 13.51 23.70
C SER A 36 -15.00 14.79 22.88
N LYS A 37 -15.06 14.70 21.55
CA LYS A 37 -14.97 15.81 20.59
C LYS A 37 -13.72 16.68 20.76
N ILE A 38 -12.67 16.14 21.41
CA ILE A 38 -11.40 16.82 21.61
C ILE A 38 -10.54 16.65 20.37
N THR A 39 -9.96 17.75 19.89
CA THR A 39 -8.93 17.66 18.84
C THR A 39 -7.76 16.84 19.37
N THR A 40 -7.40 15.78 18.66
CA THR A 40 -6.34 14.88 19.12
C THR A 40 -5.27 14.72 18.06
N VAL A 41 -4.02 14.83 18.46
CA VAL A 41 -2.84 14.49 17.66
C VAL A 41 -2.21 13.25 18.26
N ILE A 42 -2.04 12.21 17.44
CA ILE A 42 -1.41 10.95 17.82
C ILE A 42 -0.12 10.82 17.01
N VAL A 43 0.99 10.60 17.69
CA VAL A 43 2.27 10.24 17.07
C VAL A 43 2.47 8.75 17.26
N THR A 44 2.75 8.03 16.18
CA THR A 44 3.03 6.60 16.20
C THR A 44 3.93 6.21 15.03
N HIS A 45 4.74 5.16 15.20
CA HIS A 45 5.49 4.53 14.12
C HIS A 45 4.70 3.37 13.45
N ASP A 46 3.54 3.02 13.98
CA ASP A 46 2.68 1.98 13.44
C ASP A 46 1.66 2.57 12.45
N SER A 47 1.86 2.30 11.17
CA SER A 47 0.96 2.78 10.11
C SER A 47 -0.47 2.27 10.26
N TYR A 48 -0.68 1.07 10.81
CA TYR A 48 -2.03 0.54 11.04
C TYR A 48 -2.76 1.32 12.15
N GLU A 49 -2.06 1.70 13.21
CA GLU A 49 -2.62 2.59 14.24
C GLU A 49 -3.01 3.94 13.64
N ALA A 50 -2.10 4.56 12.89
CA ALA A 50 -2.36 5.85 12.26
C ALA A 50 -3.58 5.78 11.33
N PHE A 51 -3.67 4.74 10.50
CA PHE A 51 -4.80 4.56 9.56
C PHE A 51 -6.12 4.22 10.26
N TYR A 52 -6.07 3.49 11.38
CA TYR A 52 -7.28 3.11 12.10
C TYR A 52 -7.83 4.24 12.98
N LEU A 53 -6.95 4.96 13.68
CA LEU A 53 -7.36 5.98 14.65
C LEU A 53 -7.55 7.36 14.01
N GLY A 54 -6.72 7.72 13.04
CA GLY A 54 -6.71 9.03 12.42
C GLY A 54 -7.82 9.23 11.39
N SER A 55 -8.45 10.40 11.41
CA SER A 55 -9.23 10.91 10.28
C SER A 55 -8.35 11.58 9.22
N ARG A 56 -7.18 12.04 9.63
CA ARG A 56 -6.11 12.56 8.78
C ARG A 56 -4.79 11.98 9.24
N CYS A 57 -3.90 11.68 8.30
CA CYS A 57 -2.57 11.15 8.58
C CYS A 57 -1.49 12.04 7.98
N GLY A 58 -0.45 12.32 8.77
CA GLY A 58 0.74 13.04 8.34
C GLY A 58 1.96 12.12 8.33
N ILE A 59 2.73 12.14 7.26
CA ILE A 59 4.03 11.47 7.19
C ILE A 59 5.13 12.51 7.34
N ILE A 60 5.93 12.37 8.40
CA ILE A 60 7.06 13.23 8.69
C ILE A 60 8.35 12.45 8.42
N LEU A 61 9.16 12.93 7.48
CA LEU A 61 10.47 12.38 7.15
C LEU A 61 11.50 13.52 7.12
N ASN A 62 12.66 13.28 7.68
CA ASN A 62 13.74 14.27 7.73
C ASN A 62 13.28 15.61 8.30
N GLN A 63 12.44 15.60 9.36
CA GLN A 63 11.87 16.77 10.03
C GLN A 63 10.92 17.62 9.17
N GLU A 64 10.45 17.08 8.03
CA GLU A 64 9.51 17.74 7.14
C GLU A 64 8.22 16.94 7.00
N LEU A 65 7.09 17.62 6.96
CA LEU A 65 5.79 17.01 6.65
C LEU A 65 5.71 16.74 5.15
N LYS A 66 5.90 15.47 4.74
CA LYS A 66 5.94 15.07 3.33
C LYS A 66 4.56 14.87 2.72
N GLN A 67 3.62 14.36 3.48
CA GLN A 67 2.23 14.18 3.05
C GLN A 67 1.28 14.36 4.23
N PHE A 68 0.11 14.97 3.98
CA PHE A 68 -0.97 15.08 4.97
C PHE A 68 -2.31 14.91 4.26
N ASP A 69 -2.96 13.78 4.48
CA ASP A 69 -4.22 13.45 3.82
C ASP A 69 -5.05 12.49 4.68
N ASP A 70 -6.21 12.05 4.18
CA ASP A 70 -6.89 10.92 4.79
C ASP A 70 -6.07 9.61 4.66
N PRO A 71 -6.32 8.61 5.54
CA PRO A 71 -5.57 7.37 5.52
C PRO A 71 -5.56 6.63 4.18
N TYR A 72 -6.69 6.64 3.47
CA TYR A 72 -6.82 5.98 2.18
C TYR A 72 -5.89 6.61 1.13
N ASN A 73 -5.90 7.94 1.04
CA ASN A 73 -5.06 8.67 0.11
C ASN A 73 -3.57 8.55 0.47
N VAL A 74 -3.22 8.57 1.76
CA VAL A 74 -1.82 8.35 2.18
C VAL A 74 -1.32 6.99 1.72
N TYR A 75 -2.16 5.94 1.79
CA TYR A 75 -1.81 4.60 1.39
C TYR A 75 -1.79 4.41 -0.13
N HIS A 76 -2.87 4.79 -0.82
CA HIS A 76 -3.05 4.50 -2.25
C HIS A 76 -2.47 5.57 -3.17
N LEU A 77 -2.30 6.80 -2.70
CA LEU A 77 -1.89 7.96 -3.47
C LEU A 77 -0.67 8.65 -2.85
N PRO A 78 0.43 7.93 -2.59
CA PRO A 78 1.65 8.56 -2.08
C PRO A 78 2.12 9.65 -3.05
N ASN A 79 2.49 10.82 -2.51
CA ASN A 79 2.80 11.99 -3.31
C ASN A 79 4.26 12.05 -3.78
N SER A 80 5.12 11.18 -3.23
CA SER A 80 6.56 11.14 -3.54
C SER A 80 7.15 9.73 -3.37
N ILE A 81 8.28 9.49 -4.03
CA ILE A 81 9.06 8.24 -3.88
C ILE A 81 9.51 8.04 -2.43
N GLU A 82 9.81 9.12 -1.69
CA GLU A 82 10.17 9.04 -0.28
C GLU A 82 9.04 8.44 0.56
N VAL A 83 7.80 8.87 0.31
CA VAL A 83 6.60 8.33 0.99
C VAL A 83 6.35 6.87 0.59
N VAL A 84 6.50 6.51 -0.69
CA VAL A 84 6.41 5.11 -1.13
C VAL A 84 7.41 4.22 -0.38
N ASN A 85 8.67 4.65 -0.32
CA ASN A 85 9.72 3.90 0.36
C ASN A 85 9.48 3.79 1.87
N PHE A 86 8.98 4.85 2.50
CA PHE A 86 8.63 4.85 3.93
C PHE A 86 7.50 3.87 4.23
N LEU A 87 6.45 3.88 3.44
CA LEU A 87 5.32 2.96 3.61
C LEU A 87 5.70 1.51 3.30
N ASN A 88 6.72 1.31 2.47
CA ASN A 88 7.20 -0.01 2.03
C ASN A 88 6.06 -0.94 1.55
N ARG A 89 5.16 -0.39 0.73
CA ARG A 89 3.93 -1.03 0.30
C ARG A 89 3.81 -1.10 -1.22
N GLY A 90 4.81 -1.65 -1.89
CA GLY A 90 4.81 -1.80 -3.34
C GLY A 90 6.20 -1.66 -3.93
N THR A 91 6.27 -1.76 -5.23
CA THR A 91 7.52 -1.65 -6.00
C THR A 91 7.36 -0.62 -7.11
N LEU A 92 8.39 0.19 -7.31
CA LEU A 92 8.46 1.14 -8.41
C LEU A 92 9.08 0.44 -9.62
N ILE A 93 8.33 0.37 -10.73
CA ILE A 93 8.79 -0.23 -11.99
C ILE A 93 8.86 0.82 -13.10
N PRO A 94 9.83 0.73 -14.02
CA PRO A 94 9.87 1.64 -15.17
C PRO A 94 8.71 1.37 -16.12
N ALA A 95 8.10 2.44 -16.63
CA ALA A 95 7.02 2.34 -17.62
C ALA A 95 7.03 3.56 -18.56
N GLU A 96 6.34 3.44 -19.70
CA GLU A 96 6.16 4.52 -20.65
C GLU A 96 4.66 4.79 -20.84
N VAL A 97 4.26 6.04 -20.78
CA VAL A 97 2.87 6.45 -20.99
C VAL A 97 2.51 6.34 -22.46
N THR A 98 1.53 5.50 -22.78
CA THR A 98 1.09 5.23 -24.17
C THR A 98 -0.22 5.91 -24.53
N SER A 99 -1.05 6.24 -23.54
CA SER A 99 -2.28 7.00 -23.72
C SER A 99 -2.68 7.70 -22.41
N PRO A 100 -3.72 8.57 -22.40
CA PRO A 100 -4.23 9.17 -21.18
C PRO A 100 -4.75 8.17 -20.12
N LYS A 101 -4.88 6.88 -20.46
CA LYS A 101 -5.39 5.81 -19.60
C LYS A 101 -4.54 4.53 -19.64
N SER A 102 -3.37 4.57 -20.27
CA SER A 102 -2.51 3.39 -20.37
C SER A 102 -1.04 3.73 -20.36
N LEU A 103 -0.27 2.77 -19.87
CA LEU A 103 1.18 2.76 -19.93
C LEU A 103 1.67 1.36 -20.30
N GLU A 104 2.91 1.27 -20.74
CA GLU A 104 3.57 0.02 -21.12
C GLU A 104 4.76 -0.23 -20.21
N ASN A 105 4.82 -1.42 -19.66
CA ASN A 105 6.00 -1.94 -18.97
C ASN A 105 6.55 -3.12 -19.74
N LYS A 106 7.86 -3.26 -19.80
CA LYS A 106 8.56 -4.30 -20.58
C LYS A 106 8.14 -5.73 -20.21
N ASP A 107 7.92 -6.00 -18.93
CA ASP A 107 7.63 -7.35 -18.42
C ASP A 107 6.13 -7.61 -18.25
N LEU A 108 5.38 -6.61 -17.81
CA LEU A 108 3.93 -6.72 -17.58
C LEU A 108 3.09 -6.46 -18.83
N GLY A 109 3.66 -5.75 -19.84
CA GLY A 109 2.94 -5.29 -21.01
C GLY A 109 2.06 -4.08 -20.72
N THR A 110 0.95 -3.96 -21.44
CA THR A 110 0.02 -2.84 -21.31
C THR A 110 -0.74 -2.90 -19.99
N ILE A 111 -0.68 -1.79 -19.26
CA ILE A 111 -1.41 -1.55 -18.02
C ILE A 111 -2.36 -0.39 -18.24
N THR A 112 -3.63 -0.58 -17.88
CA THR A 112 -4.68 0.43 -18.03
C THR A 112 -5.14 0.95 -16.68
N GLY A 113 -5.71 2.16 -16.64
CA GLY A 113 -6.28 2.72 -15.41
C GLY A 113 -6.39 4.23 -15.43
N ASN A 114 -6.61 4.83 -14.26
CA ASN A 114 -6.77 6.26 -14.12
C ASN A 114 -5.52 6.88 -13.51
N PHE A 115 -4.87 7.74 -14.29
CA PHE A 115 -3.71 8.49 -13.78
C PHE A 115 -4.16 9.52 -12.75
N MET A 116 -3.47 9.55 -11.61
CA MET A 116 -3.73 10.54 -10.56
C MET A 116 -3.19 11.94 -10.94
N LYS A 117 -2.20 11.98 -11.81
CA LYS A 117 -1.67 13.21 -12.42
C LYS A 117 -1.50 12.96 -13.92
N PRO A 118 -1.82 13.93 -14.79
CA PRO A 118 -1.62 13.74 -16.22
C PRO A 118 -0.13 13.72 -16.56
N PHE A 119 0.24 12.83 -17.48
CA PHE A 119 1.58 12.75 -18.07
C PHE A 119 1.47 12.84 -19.59
N PRO A 120 2.41 13.51 -20.28
CA PRO A 120 2.50 13.48 -21.73
C PRO A 120 2.71 12.05 -22.25
N ILE A 121 2.11 11.73 -23.40
CA ILE A 121 2.35 10.45 -24.09
C ILE A 121 3.83 10.36 -24.46
N GLY A 122 4.46 9.20 -24.27
CA GLY A 122 5.90 8.96 -24.43
C GLY A 122 6.74 9.30 -23.20
N SER A 123 6.12 9.81 -22.11
CA SER A 123 6.84 10.04 -20.85
C SER A 123 7.32 8.73 -20.24
N LYS A 124 8.60 8.68 -19.87
CA LYS A 124 9.16 7.59 -19.05
C LYS A 124 8.92 7.91 -17.57
N VAL A 125 8.27 7.00 -16.88
CA VAL A 125 7.83 7.18 -15.49
C VAL A 125 8.21 5.97 -14.64
N LYS A 126 8.19 6.13 -13.33
CA LYS A 126 8.23 5.02 -12.36
C LYS A 126 6.81 4.78 -11.87
N LEU A 127 6.19 3.69 -12.32
CA LEU A 127 4.89 3.24 -11.85
C LEU A 127 5.01 2.57 -10.49
N LEU A 128 4.20 2.97 -9.53
CA LEU A 128 4.00 2.21 -8.30
C LEU A 128 3.07 1.02 -8.58
N VAL A 129 3.53 -0.18 -8.25
CA VAL A 129 2.72 -1.41 -8.24
C VAL A 129 2.59 -1.88 -6.79
N GLN A 130 1.39 -1.83 -6.26
CA GLN A 130 1.05 -2.32 -4.93
C GLN A 130 0.66 -3.81 -4.98
N PRO A 131 0.73 -4.56 -3.87
CA PRO A 131 0.41 -5.99 -3.86
C PRO A 131 -0.98 -6.32 -4.39
N GLU A 132 -1.94 -5.41 -4.22
CA GLU A 132 -3.35 -5.55 -4.58
C GLU A 132 -3.63 -5.24 -6.06
N ASP A 133 -2.69 -4.62 -6.78
CA ASP A 133 -2.87 -4.19 -8.17
C ASP A 133 -2.82 -5.35 -9.16
N LEU A 134 -2.14 -6.42 -8.80
CA LEU A 134 -1.97 -7.59 -9.65
C LEU A 134 -2.77 -8.78 -9.11
N HIS A 135 -3.56 -9.38 -9.99
CA HIS A 135 -4.40 -10.52 -9.63
C HIS A 135 -3.83 -11.83 -10.14
N HIS A 136 -3.97 -12.87 -9.35
CA HIS A 136 -3.58 -14.23 -9.70
C HIS A 136 -4.50 -14.84 -10.78
N ASP A 137 -3.90 -15.57 -11.74
CA ASP A 137 -4.62 -16.40 -12.69
C ASP A 137 -3.71 -17.54 -13.21
N ASP A 138 -3.95 -18.77 -12.77
CA ASP A 138 -3.20 -19.96 -13.18
C ASP A 138 -3.21 -20.22 -14.68
N LYS A 139 -4.28 -19.77 -15.37
CA LYS A 139 -4.45 -19.95 -16.81
C LYS A 139 -3.74 -18.89 -17.64
N SER A 140 -3.23 -17.83 -17.01
CA SER A 140 -2.55 -16.76 -17.72
C SER A 140 -1.25 -17.23 -18.36
N ASN A 141 -0.97 -16.71 -19.56
CA ASN A 141 0.32 -16.89 -20.23
C ASN A 141 1.41 -15.96 -19.68
N LEU A 142 1.03 -14.90 -18.94
CA LEU A 142 1.97 -14.03 -18.25
C LEU A 142 2.32 -14.67 -16.91
N LYS A 143 3.50 -15.28 -16.84
CA LYS A 143 3.94 -16.02 -15.65
C LYS A 143 5.31 -15.56 -15.19
N PHE A 144 5.45 -15.38 -13.87
CA PHE A 144 6.70 -15.03 -13.21
C PHE A 144 7.07 -16.10 -12.18
N GLU A 145 8.33 -16.11 -11.78
CA GLU A 145 8.86 -17.02 -10.77
C GLU A 145 8.56 -16.50 -9.37
N VAL A 146 8.10 -17.37 -8.48
CA VAL A 146 7.94 -17.06 -7.05
C VAL A 146 9.30 -17.15 -6.38
N VAL A 147 9.79 -16.06 -5.83
CA VAL A 147 11.08 -16.01 -5.11
C VAL A 147 10.92 -15.87 -3.59
N ASP A 148 9.73 -15.46 -3.13
CA ASP A 148 9.41 -15.38 -1.70
C ASP A 148 7.89 -15.51 -1.49
N ARG A 149 7.50 -16.06 -0.34
CA ARG A 149 6.10 -16.22 0.06
C ARG A 149 5.95 -15.96 1.55
N LYS A 150 5.11 -14.99 1.90
CA LYS A 150 4.82 -14.62 3.29
C LYS A 150 3.37 -14.91 3.62
N PHE A 151 3.13 -15.88 4.49
CA PHE A 151 1.79 -16.15 5.02
C PHE A 151 1.46 -15.16 6.15
N ARG A 152 0.30 -14.53 6.06
CA ARG A 152 -0.20 -13.54 7.03
C ARG A 152 -1.60 -13.89 7.56
N GLY A 153 -1.90 -15.18 7.72
CA GLY A 153 -3.19 -15.68 8.18
C GLY A 153 -4.26 -15.63 7.09
N THR A 154 -4.89 -14.51 6.86
CA THR A 154 -5.96 -14.35 5.85
C THR A 154 -5.45 -14.25 4.42
N ASN A 155 -4.17 -14.04 4.22
CA ASN A 155 -3.58 -13.82 2.90
C ASN A 155 -2.12 -14.29 2.82
N PHE A 156 -1.66 -14.44 1.58
CA PHE A 156 -0.26 -14.55 1.20
C PHE A 156 0.18 -13.28 0.48
N ILE A 157 1.41 -12.84 0.72
CA ILE A 157 2.12 -11.91 -0.14
C ILE A 157 3.20 -12.71 -0.85
N TYR A 158 3.03 -12.91 -2.14
CA TYR A 158 4.04 -13.49 -3.02
C TYR A 158 4.97 -12.40 -3.53
N THR A 159 6.25 -12.69 -3.61
CA THR A 159 7.21 -11.84 -4.32
C THR A 159 7.59 -12.56 -5.61
N LEU A 160 7.28 -11.94 -6.73
CA LEU A 160 7.52 -12.50 -8.06
C LEU A 160 8.73 -11.82 -8.70
N LYS A 161 9.57 -12.60 -9.35
CA LYS A 161 10.72 -12.12 -10.12
C LYS A 161 10.37 -12.03 -11.60
N THR A 162 10.46 -10.82 -12.16
CA THR A 162 10.23 -10.60 -13.59
C THR A 162 11.47 -10.94 -14.42
N PRO A 163 11.35 -11.06 -15.77
CA PRO A 163 12.49 -11.23 -16.66
C PRO A 163 13.56 -10.13 -16.55
N SER A 164 13.16 -8.91 -16.21
CA SER A 164 14.08 -7.79 -15.93
C SER A 164 14.63 -7.80 -14.49
N GLU A 165 14.48 -8.92 -13.77
CA GLU A 165 14.93 -9.13 -12.39
C GLU A 165 14.25 -8.20 -11.33
N THR A 166 13.20 -7.51 -11.72
CA THR A 166 12.42 -6.68 -10.80
C THR A 166 11.55 -7.59 -9.91
N LEU A 167 11.53 -7.28 -8.61
CA LEU A 167 10.70 -7.99 -7.64
C LEU A 167 9.38 -7.28 -7.46
N ILE A 168 8.26 -7.95 -7.75
CA ILE A 168 6.92 -7.41 -7.61
C ILE A 168 6.12 -8.18 -6.55
N PRO A 169 5.49 -7.48 -5.58
CA PRO A 169 4.62 -8.12 -4.60
C PRO A 169 3.24 -8.38 -5.20
N VAL A 170 2.62 -9.51 -4.85
CA VAL A 170 1.24 -9.84 -5.22
C VAL A 170 0.49 -10.38 -4.01
N PHE A 171 -0.68 -9.81 -3.76
CA PHE A 171 -1.59 -10.25 -2.71
C PHE A 171 -2.52 -11.36 -3.21
N VAL A 172 -2.67 -12.43 -2.40
CA VAL A 172 -3.62 -13.52 -2.68
C VAL A 172 -4.30 -13.93 -1.38
N HIS A 173 -5.61 -14.10 -1.40
CA HIS A 173 -6.34 -14.64 -0.25
C HIS A 173 -5.87 -16.05 0.11
N SER A 174 -5.76 -16.36 1.41
CA SER A 174 -5.26 -17.66 1.89
C SER A 174 -6.17 -18.86 1.55
N HIS A 175 -7.45 -18.61 1.26
CA HIS A 175 -8.40 -19.62 0.79
C HIS A 175 -8.30 -19.92 -0.72
N HIS A 176 -7.28 -19.42 -1.40
CA HIS A 176 -7.03 -19.77 -2.79
C HIS A 176 -6.71 -21.26 -2.91
N ILE A 177 -7.32 -21.93 -3.89
CA ILE A 177 -7.25 -23.40 -4.02
C ILE A 177 -5.82 -23.85 -4.34
N HIS A 178 -5.09 -23.10 -5.14
CA HIS A 178 -3.72 -23.41 -5.53
C HIS A 178 -2.74 -22.47 -4.80
N GLN A 179 -1.92 -23.06 -3.94
CA GLN A 179 -0.80 -22.37 -3.29
C GLN A 179 0.46 -22.61 -4.11
N HIS A 180 1.17 -21.54 -4.43
CA HIS A 180 2.44 -21.63 -5.15
C HIS A 180 3.61 -21.75 -4.18
N GLU A 181 4.53 -22.66 -4.47
CA GLU A 181 5.79 -22.78 -3.77
C GLU A 181 6.87 -21.88 -4.39
N ILE A 182 7.99 -21.71 -3.68
CA ILE A 182 9.17 -21.01 -4.22
C ILE A 182 9.67 -21.77 -5.45
N ASP A 183 10.16 -21.04 -6.44
CA ASP A 183 10.60 -21.51 -7.78
C ASP A 183 9.46 -21.93 -8.73
N GLU A 184 8.20 -21.94 -8.28
CA GLU A 184 7.07 -22.18 -9.17
C GLU A 184 6.72 -20.95 -10.02
N LYS A 185 5.97 -21.19 -11.10
CA LYS A 185 5.46 -20.16 -11.98
C LYS A 185 4.09 -19.69 -11.54
N PHE A 186 3.99 -18.40 -11.26
CA PHE A 186 2.78 -17.72 -10.83
C PHE A 186 2.20 -16.89 -11.99
N GLY A 187 0.96 -17.14 -12.35
CA GLY A 187 0.28 -16.44 -13.43
C GLY A 187 -0.35 -15.13 -12.98
N ILE A 188 -0.18 -14.08 -13.78
CA ILE A 188 -0.81 -12.78 -13.58
C ILE A 188 -1.98 -12.62 -14.55
N LYS A 189 -3.16 -12.30 -14.02
CA LYS A 189 -4.38 -12.08 -14.81
C LYS A 189 -4.20 -10.93 -15.80
N ARG A 190 -4.68 -11.15 -17.04
CA ARG A 190 -4.73 -10.12 -18.08
C ARG A 190 -6.16 -9.90 -18.55
N PRO A 191 -6.53 -8.69 -19.01
CA PRO A 191 -5.71 -7.46 -19.04
C PRO A 191 -5.41 -6.94 -17.64
N ILE A 192 -4.25 -6.26 -17.46
CA ILE A 192 -3.88 -5.62 -16.20
C ILE A 192 -4.59 -4.26 -16.13
N HIS A 193 -5.30 -4.05 -15.01
CA HIS A 193 -5.97 -2.78 -14.72
C HIS A 193 -5.62 -2.35 -13.30
N ILE A 194 -5.17 -1.11 -13.14
CA ILE A 194 -4.84 -0.48 -11.86
C ILE A 194 -5.75 0.74 -11.69
N ASP A 195 -6.62 0.71 -10.68
CA ASP A 195 -7.62 1.75 -10.46
C ASP A 195 -7.01 3.14 -10.29
N HIS A 196 -5.89 3.22 -9.58
CA HIS A 196 -5.16 4.46 -9.27
C HIS A 196 -3.72 4.35 -9.78
N ILE A 197 -3.45 4.80 -10.99
CA ILE A 197 -2.09 4.83 -11.54
C ILE A 197 -1.31 5.95 -10.88
N VAL A 198 -0.39 5.59 -9.99
CA VAL A 198 0.55 6.50 -9.32
C VAL A 198 1.91 6.39 -10.00
N CYS A 199 2.40 7.50 -10.54
CA CYS A 199 3.67 7.59 -11.25
C CYS A 199 4.50 8.78 -10.77
N PHE A 200 5.84 8.64 -10.91
CA PHE A 200 6.85 9.63 -10.56
C PHE A 200 7.85 9.82 -11.68
#